data_904ccdbd9b26d541f42bb16b57b40069
#
_entry.id   904ccdbd9b26d541f42bb16b57b40069
#
_cell.length_a   1.000
_cell.length_b   1.000
_cell.length_c   1.000
_cell.angle_alpha   90.00
_cell.angle_beta   90.00
_cell.angle_gamma   90.00
#
_symmetry.space_group_name_H-M   'P 1'
#
loop_
_entity.id
_entity.type
_entity.pdbx_description
1 polymer ?
#
loop_
_entity_poly.entity_id
_entity_poly.type
_entity_poly.pdbx_seq_one_letter_code
_entity_poly.pdbx_strand_id
1 'polypeptide(L)'
;VNNMKRVIGIDLGTTNSVVAYKDKFTGKGECIANRDGSYLTASAVCFLKENEIIIGNNARDCVVLYPQRTIMMFKRLMGICKEAITIDGKTYSPQQLSAMILRRLKEDTEDELGDETEQVVITVPAYFNANQRRATMEAAYEAGFTEVELLDEPVAALYAADSINDYAGKRVMVFDLGGGTLDEVVAEITEDSINELVINGDAN
;
A
#
# COMPACT_ATOMS: atom_id res chain seq x y z
N VAL A 1 -13.06 -0.60 -29.62
CA VAL A 1 -13.13 -1.44 -28.42
C VAL A 1 -12.72 -0.52 -27.28
N ASN A 2 -13.67 -0.18 -26.39
CA ASN A 2 -13.39 0.63 -25.20
C ASN A 2 -12.51 -0.24 -24.28
N ASN A 3 -11.21 -0.02 -24.31
CA ASN A 3 -10.30 -0.59 -23.32
C ASN A 3 -10.57 0.14 -22.02
N MET A 4 -11.49 -0.37 -21.19
CA MET A 4 -11.60 0.13 -19.83
C MET A 4 -10.29 -0.20 -19.16
N LYS A 5 -9.52 0.83 -18.82
CA LYS A 5 -8.27 0.70 -18.07
C LYS A 5 -8.56 -0.09 -16.79
N ARG A 6 -7.65 -0.97 -16.44
CA ARG A 6 -7.81 -1.80 -15.25
C ARG A 6 -7.43 -0.99 -14.02
N VAL A 7 -8.30 -0.98 -13.03
CA VAL A 7 -8.02 -0.41 -11.70
C VAL A 7 -7.47 -1.53 -10.82
N ILE A 8 -6.39 -1.27 -10.12
CA ILE A 8 -5.84 -2.17 -9.11
C ILE A 8 -5.95 -1.56 -7.72
N GLY A 9 -6.05 -2.40 -6.71
CA GLY A 9 -5.96 -2.02 -5.31
C GLY A 9 -4.60 -2.40 -4.75
N ILE A 10 -3.96 -1.50 -4.01
CA ILE A 10 -2.71 -1.76 -3.30
C ILE A 10 -2.91 -1.50 -1.82
N ASP A 11 -2.68 -2.53 -1.00
CA ASP A 11 -2.40 -2.34 0.40
C ASP A 11 -0.90 -2.04 0.55
N LEU A 12 -0.58 -0.77 0.77
CA LEU A 12 0.80 -0.33 0.99
C LEU A 12 1.14 -0.42 2.47
N GLY A 13 1.41 -1.62 2.96
CA GLY A 13 1.65 -1.88 4.38
C GLY A 13 3.05 -1.45 4.88
N THR A 14 3.19 -1.29 6.20
CA THR A 14 4.47 -0.95 6.85
C THR A 14 5.52 -2.05 6.68
N THR A 15 5.09 -3.30 6.76
CA THR A 15 5.97 -4.49 6.69
C THR A 15 5.87 -5.19 5.33
N ASN A 16 4.64 -5.42 4.86
CA ASN A 16 4.36 -6.07 3.59
C ASN A 16 3.30 -5.29 2.83
N SER A 17 3.35 -5.37 1.51
CA SER A 17 2.35 -4.79 0.61
C SER A 17 1.71 -5.89 -0.24
N VAL A 18 0.46 -5.67 -0.63
CA VAL A 18 -0.33 -6.61 -1.43
C VAL A 18 -0.97 -5.86 -2.59
N VAL A 19 -1.07 -6.52 -3.74
CA VAL A 19 -1.83 -6.02 -4.89
C VAL A 19 -3.00 -6.95 -5.15
N ALA A 20 -4.14 -6.36 -5.47
CA ALA A 20 -5.31 -7.09 -5.93
C ALA A 20 -6.00 -6.34 -7.09
N TYR A 21 -6.77 -7.07 -7.86
CA TYR A 21 -7.64 -6.52 -8.90
C TYR A 21 -9.01 -7.17 -8.82
N LYS A 22 -9.99 -6.54 -9.47
CA LYS A 22 -11.32 -7.13 -9.61
C LYS A 22 -11.36 -7.95 -10.89
N ASP A 23 -11.53 -9.27 -10.75
CA ASP A 23 -11.71 -10.14 -11.89
C ASP A 23 -13.03 -9.82 -12.62
N LYS A 24 -12.95 -9.66 -13.93
CA LYS A 24 -14.11 -9.24 -14.76
C LYS A 24 -15.18 -10.32 -14.91
N PHE A 25 -14.80 -11.60 -14.76
CA PHE A 25 -15.70 -12.74 -14.97
C PHE A 25 -16.40 -13.14 -13.68
N THR A 26 -15.63 -13.19 -12.57
CA THR A 26 -16.16 -13.59 -11.27
C THR A 26 -16.71 -12.41 -10.47
N GLY A 27 -16.28 -11.18 -10.77
CA GLY A 27 -16.60 -9.97 -10.03
C GLY A 27 -15.93 -9.91 -8.65
N LYS A 28 -15.06 -10.88 -8.31
CA LYS A 28 -14.35 -10.95 -7.03
C LYS A 28 -13.00 -10.27 -7.09
N GLY A 29 -12.51 -9.84 -5.92
CA GLY A 29 -11.14 -9.40 -5.76
C GLY A 29 -10.19 -10.61 -5.77
N GLU A 30 -9.11 -10.51 -6.55
CA GLU A 30 -8.06 -11.53 -6.62
C GLU A 30 -6.71 -10.88 -6.38
N CYS A 31 -5.91 -11.49 -5.49
CA CYS A 31 -4.55 -11.04 -5.24
C CYS A 31 -3.62 -11.43 -6.39
N ILE A 32 -2.64 -10.58 -6.66
CA ILE A 32 -1.63 -10.80 -7.68
C ILE A 32 -0.34 -11.27 -7.01
N ALA A 33 0.22 -12.37 -7.52
CA ALA A 33 1.53 -12.83 -7.08
C ALA A 33 2.63 -11.93 -7.66
N ASN A 34 3.63 -11.62 -6.84
CA ASN A 34 4.83 -10.94 -7.31
C ASN A 34 5.73 -11.92 -8.09
N ARG A 35 6.80 -11.42 -8.70
CA ARG A 35 7.77 -12.22 -9.48
C ARG A 35 8.46 -13.33 -8.70
N ASP A 36 8.39 -13.32 -7.35
CA ASP A 36 8.91 -14.38 -6.50
C ASP A 36 7.83 -15.45 -6.20
N GLY A 37 6.62 -15.33 -6.77
CA GLY A 37 5.49 -16.23 -6.59
C GLY A 37 4.76 -16.04 -5.25
N SER A 38 5.00 -14.94 -4.55
CA SER A 38 4.34 -14.60 -3.27
C SER A 38 3.28 -13.54 -3.47
N TYR A 39 2.15 -13.65 -2.77
CA TYR A 39 1.15 -12.58 -2.69
C TYR A 39 1.57 -11.42 -1.78
N LEU A 40 2.59 -11.63 -0.94
CA LEU A 40 3.15 -10.62 -0.05
C LEU A 40 4.48 -10.13 -0.59
N THR A 41 4.60 -8.83 -0.81
CA THR A 41 5.84 -8.15 -1.16
C THR A 41 6.33 -7.37 0.06
N ALA A 42 7.51 -7.69 0.56
CA ALA A 42 8.07 -6.94 1.69
C ALA A 42 8.26 -5.47 1.33
N SER A 43 7.82 -4.57 2.22
CA SER A 43 8.04 -3.11 2.10
C SER A 43 9.49 -2.80 2.51
N ALA A 44 10.45 -3.32 1.73
CA ALA A 44 11.88 -3.25 1.97
C ALA A 44 12.65 -2.86 0.72
N VAL A 45 13.69 -2.03 0.90
CA VAL A 45 14.61 -1.59 -0.14
C VAL A 45 16.04 -1.80 0.36
N CYS A 46 16.87 -2.48 -0.40
CA CYS A 46 18.29 -2.68 -0.10
C CYS A 46 19.15 -2.04 -1.19
N PHE A 47 20.09 -1.20 -0.77
CA PHE A 47 21.04 -0.53 -1.65
C PHE A 47 22.36 -1.29 -1.64
N LEU A 48 22.66 -2.02 -2.69
CA LEU A 48 23.95 -2.68 -2.85
C LEU A 48 25.01 -1.69 -3.37
N LYS A 49 26.19 -2.18 -3.62
CA LYS A 49 27.26 -1.39 -4.25
C LYS A 49 26.90 -1.15 -5.73
N GLU A 50 27.54 -0.14 -6.34
CA GLU A 50 27.43 0.14 -7.78
C GLU A 50 26.01 0.56 -8.25
N ASN A 51 25.23 1.22 -7.36
CA ASN A 51 23.86 1.67 -7.63
C ASN A 51 22.83 0.53 -7.87
N GLU A 52 23.14 -0.69 -7.55
CA GLU A 52 22.18 -1.79 -7.58
C GLU A 52 21.20 -1.65 -6.40
N ILE A 53 19.89 -1.68 -6.71
CA ILE A 53 18.81 -1.57 -5.73
C ILE A 53 17.96 -2.85 -5.81
N ILE A 54 17.81 -3.52 -4.69
CA ILE A 54 16.92 -4.67 -4.53
C ILE A 54 15.67 -4.20 -3.80
N ILE A 55 14.50 -4.68 -4.22
CA ILE A 55 13.19 -4.29 -3.67
C ILE A 55 12.38 -5.55 -3.36
N GLY A 56 11.59 -5.50 -2.27
CA GLY A 56 10.69 -6.58 -1.91
C GLY A 56 11.33 -7.64 -1.02
N ASN A 57 10.94 -8.91 -1.20
CA ASN A 57 11.33 -10.02 -0.33
C ASN A 57 12.85 -10.24 -0.30
N ASN A 58 13.48 -10.18 -1.45
CA ASN A 58 14.94 -10.29 -1.55
C ASN A 58 15.67 -9.13 -0.84
N ALA A 59 15.09 -7.92 -0.84
CA ALA A 59 15.64 -6.79 -0.08
C ALA A 59 15.56 -7.02 1.42
N ARG A 60 14.44 -7.54 1.91
CA ARG A 60 14.28 -7.90 3.34
C ARG A 60 15.33 -8.90 3.77
N ASP A 61 15.59 -9.91 2.96
CA ASP A 61 16.54 -10.97 3.27
C ASP A 61 18.00 -10.45 3.27
N CYS A 62 18.26 -9.35 2.56
CA CYS A 62 19.55 -8.66 2.60
C CYS A 62 19.88 -8.02 3.96
N VAL A 63 18.91 -7.84 4.86
CA VAL A 63 19.13 -7.20 6.17
C VAL A 63 20.21 -7.92 6.99
N VAL A 64 20.35 -9.23 6.82
CA VAL A 64 21.35 -10.04 7.54
C VAL A 64 22.77 -9.67 7.12
N LEU A 65 22.99 -9.41 5.83
CA LEU A 65 24.32 -9.10 5.26
C LEU A 65 24.58 -7.60 5.17
N TYR A 66 23.55 -6.81 4.94
CA TYR A 66 23.61 -5.37 4.70
C TYR A 66 22.62 -4.58 5.58
N PRO A 67 22.69 -4.69 6.92
CA PRO A 67 21.70 -4.07 7.81
C PRO A 67 21.66 -2.54 7.70
N GLN A 68 22.79 -1.88 7.42
CA GLN A 68 22.86 -0.42 7.26
C GLN A 68 22.47 0.07 5.86
N ARG A 69 22.22 -0.84 4.93
CA ARG A 69 21.84 -0.56 3.54
C ARG A 69 20.47 -1.09 3.18
N THR A 70 19.80 -1.77 4.13
CA THR A 70 18.45 -2.30 3.99
C THR A 70 17.48 -1.46 4.82
N ILE A 71 16.54 -0.81 4.15
CA ILE A 71 15.59 0.11 4.75
C ILE A 71 14.21 -0.53 4.75
N MET A 72 13.59 -0.56 5.92
CA MET A 72 12.24 -1.07 6.16
C MET A 72 11.46 -0.07 7.02
N MET A 73 10.16 -0.27 7.16
CA MET A 73 9.27 0.50 8.03
C MET A 73 9.21 2.01 7.73
N PHE A 74 9.66 2.44 6.57
CA PHE A 74 9.72 3.86 6.20
C PHE A 74 8.34 4.50 5.98
N LYS A 75 7.26 3.71 5.83
CA LYS A 75 5.88 4.21 5.80
C LYS A 75 5.53 5.03 7.05
N ARG A 76 6.07 4.68 8.21
CA ARG A 76 5.88 5.41 9.47
C ARG A 76 6.41 6.85 9.43
N LEU A 77 7.33 7.14 8.54
CA LEU A 77 7.96 8.46 8.36
C LEU A 77 7.33 9.26 7.21
N MET A 78 6.35 8.68 6.50
CA MET A 78 5.69 9.29 5.35
C MET A 78 5.06 10.64 5.72
N GLY A 79 5.41 11.69 4.97
CA GLY A 79 4.89 13.05 5.20
C GLY A 79 5.35 13.73 6.51
N ILE A 80 6.18 13.05 7.32
CA ILE A 80 6.70 13.56 8.60
C ILE A 80 8.11 14.11 8.41
N CYS A 81 9.00 13.33 7.79
CA CYS A 81 10.36 13.76 7.53
C CYS A 81 10.67 13.76 6.03
N LYS A 82 11.63 14.61 5.64
CA LYS A 82 12.06 14.74 4.25
C LYS A 82 13.16 13.73 3.88
N GLU A 83 13.85 13.19 4.87
CA GLU A 83 15.00 12.32 4.71
C GLU A 83 14.81 11.09 5.57
N ALA A 84 14.83 9.90 4.96
CA ALA A 84 14.78 8.64 5.66
C ALA A 84 16.19 8.08 5.90
N ILE A 85 17.04 8.13 4.87
CA ILE A 85 18.39 7.58 4.92
C ILE A 85 19.30 8.23 3.87
N THR A 86 20.61 8.28 4.18
CA THR A 86 21.66 8.64 3.23
C THR A 86 22.53 7.42 2.96
N ILE A 87 22.63 7.01 1.69
CA ILE A 87 23.45 5.91 1.21
C ILE A 87 24.40 6.43 0.13
N ASP A 88 25.71 6.21 0.31
CA ASP A 88 26.76 6.61 -0.65
C ASP A 88 26.65 8.10 -1.07
N GLY A 89 26.30 8.97 -0.12
CA GLY A 89 26.14 10.42 -0.33
C GLY A 89 24.83 10.84 -0.99
N LYS A 90 23.94 9.92 -1.33
CA LYS A 90 22.61 10.20 -1.85
C LYS A 90 21.55 9.98 -0.78
N THR A 91 20.71 10.98 -0.57
CA THR A 91 19.63 10.96 0.42
C THR A 91 18.32 10.53 -0.23
N TYR A 92 17.60 9.66 0.45
CA TYR A 92 16.30 9.14 0.04
C TYR A 92 15.23 9.52 1.06
N SER A 93 14.09 10.00 0.58
CA SER A 93 12.93 10.28 1.41
C SER A 93 12.08 9.03 1.61
N PRO A 94 11.22 8.98 2.64
CA PRO A 94 10.22 7.92 2.80
C PRO A 94 9.31 7.79 1.57
N GLN A 95 8.96 8.92 0.96
CA GLN A 95 8.16 8.99 -0.26
C GLN A 95 8.86 8.30 -1.44
N GLN A 96 10.14 8.56 -1.67
CA GLN A 96 10.92 7.91 -2.74
C GLN A 96 11.06 6.40 -2.51
N LEU A 97 11.26 5.97 -1.26
CA LEU A 97 11.30 4.55 -0.93
C LEU A 97 9.94 3.87 -1.18
N SER A 98 8.85 4.55 -0.83
CA SER A 98 7.49 4.07 -1.12
C SER A 98 7.22 4.00 -2.62
N ALA A 99 7.69 5.00 -3.39
CA ALA A 99 7.59 4.99 -4.85
C ALA A 99 8.32 3.80 -5.48
N MET A 100 9.47 3.39 -4.93
CA MET A 100 10.18 2.19 -5.39
C MET A 100 9.37 0.91 -5.17
N ILE A 101 8.71 0.78 -4.01
CA ILE A 101 7.81 -0.35 -3.73
C ILE A 101 6.62 -0.33 -4.69
N LEU A 102 5.94 0.81 -4.82
CA LEU A 102 4.77 0.96 -5.69
C LEU A 102 5.10 0.66 -7.15
N ARG A 103 6.26 1.11 -7.63
CA ARG A 103 6.74 0.79 -8.99
C ARG A 103 6.96 -0.71 -9.17
N ARG A 104 7.57 -1.39 -8.19
CA ARG A 104 7.74 -2.84 -8.22
C ARG A 104 6.41 -3.57 -8.27
N LEU A 105 5.43 -3.16 -7.44
CA LEU A 105 4.09 -3.75 -7.43
C LEU A 105 3.37 -3.53 -8.77
N LYS A 106 3.54 -2.33 -9.37
CA LYS A 106 3.01 -2.02 -10.70
C LYS A 106 3.62 -2.94 -11.78
N GLU A 107 4.95 -3.04 -11.82
CA GLU A 107 5.66 -3.90 -12.77
C GLU A 107 5.25 -5.38 -12.64
N ASP A 108 5.23 -5.91 -11.41
CA ASP A 108 4.81 -7.30 -11.16
C ASP A 108 3.35 -7.54 -11.59
N THR A 109 2.48 -6.53 -11.41
CA THR A 109 1.09 -6.58 -11.85
C THR A 109 0.97 -6.58 -13.37
N GLU A 110 1.70 -5.71 -14.05
CA GLU A 110 1.69 -5.61 -15.51
C GLU A 110 2.25 -6.87 -16.17
N ASP A 111 3.30 -7.44 -15.58
CA ASP A 111 3.88 -8.72 -16.04
C ASP A 111 2.87 -9.88 -15.90
N GLU A 112 2.13 -9.96 -14.79
CA GLU A 112 1.14 -11.03 -14.54
C GLU A 112 -0.12 -10.87 -15.39
N LEU A 113 -0.62 -9.65 -15.52
CA LEU A 113 -1.89 -9.38 -16.22
C LEU A 113 -1.73 -9.16 -17.72
N GLY A 114 -0.52 -8.87 -18.20
CA GLY A 114 -0.22 -8.56 -19.59
C GLY A 114 -0.81 -7.24 -20.10
N ASP A 115 -1.23 -6.36 -19.19
CA ASP A 115 -1.85 -5.07 -19.50
C ASP A 115 -1.16 -3.96 -18.68
N GLU A 116 -1.05 -2.75 -19.24
CA GLU A 116 -0.62 -1.57 -18.50
C GLU A 116 -1.66 -1.17 -17.44
N THR A 117 -1.19 -0.79 -16.26
CA THR A 117 -2.01 -0.34 -15.14
C THR A 117 -1.70 1.11 -14.79
N GLU A 118 -2.65 2.01 -15.03
CA GLU A 118 -2.49 3.44 -14.78
C GLU A 118 -3.29 3.93 -13.57
N GLN A 119 -4.34 3.19 -13.19
CA GLN A 119 -5.30 3.55 -12.15
C GLN A 119 -5.06 2.69 -10.91
N VAL A 120 -4.96 3.33 -9.74
CA VAL A 120 -4.72 2.64 -8.48
C VAL A 120 -5.55 3.23 -7.34
N VAL A 121 -6.07 2.35 -6.48
CA VAL A 121 -6.57 2.68 -5.15
C VAL A 121 -5.54 2.20 -4.13
N ILE A 122 -5.00 3.08 -3.31
CA ILE A 122 -3.99 2.73 -2.29
C ILE A 122 -4.59 2.91 -0.91
N THR A 123 -4.44 1.89 -0.05
CA THR A 123 -4.91 2.01 1.33
C THR A 123 -3.92 2.81 2.18
N VAL A 124 -4.49 3.61 3.09
CA VAL A 124 -3.76 4.41 4.06
C VAL A 124 -4.38 4.26 5.44
N PRO A 125 -3.60 4.38 6.52
CA PRO A 125 -4.17 4.44 7.87
C PRO A 125 -5.19 5.58 8.00
N ALA A 126 -6.31 5.33 8.66
CA ALA A 126 -7.39 6.30 8.80
C ALA A 126 -6.93 7.60 9.52
N TYR A 127 -5.97 7.49 10.45
CA TYR A 127 -5.40 8.63 11.17
C TYR A 127 -4.40 9.47 10.35
N PHE A 128 -4.03 9.05 9.12
CA PHE A 128 -3.10 9.82 8.28
C PHE A 128 -3.64 11.23 8.03
N ASN A 129 -2.80 12.22 8.36
CA ASN A 129 -3.11 13.61 8.09
C ASN A 129 -2.93 13.97 6.60
N ALA A 130 -3.33 15.18 6.21
CA ALA A 130 -3.27 15.65 4.83
C ALA A 130 -1.85 15.58 4.21
N ASN A 131 -0.78 15.81 4.99
CA ASN A 131 0.59 15.73 4.48
C ASN A 131 1.00 14.29 4.18
N GLN A 132 0.63 13.34 5.04
CA GLN A 132 0.92 11.92 4.87
C GLN A 132 0.15 11.35 3.67
N ARG A 133 -1.14 11.69 3.54
CA ARG A 133 -1.97 11.32 2.38
C ARG A 133 -1.40 11.88 1.08
N ARG A 134 -1.02 13.17 1.06
CA ARG A 134 -0.40 13.79 -0.10
C ARG A 134 0.92 13.10 -0.48
N ALA A 135 1.80 12.83 0.49
CA ALA A 135 3.06 12.14 0.24
C ALA A 135 2.85 10.73 -0.34
N THR A 136 1.79 10.02 0.08
CA THR A 136 1.41 8.72 -0.50
C THR A 136 0.97 8.85 -1.95
N MET A 137 0.13 9.84 -2.27
CA MET A 137 -0.28 10.11 -3.66
C MET A 137 0.91 10.48 -4.55
N GLU A 138 1.79 11.36 -4.06
CA GLU A 138 3.00 11.78 -4.79
C GLU A 138 3.94 10.58 -5.05
N ALA A 139 4.08 9.66 -4.08
CA ALA A 139 4.83 8.43 -4.28
C ALA A 139 4.22 7.54 -5.38
N ALA A 140 2.90 7.47 -5.47
CA ALA A 140 2.22 6.73 -6.52
C ALA A 140 2.41 7.37 -7.90
N TYR A 141 2.33 8.68 -8.01
CA TYR A 141 2.65 9.39 -9.26
C TYR A 141 4.11 9.19 -9.67
N GLU A 142 5.05 9.23 -8.72
CA GLU A 142 6.48 8.94 -8.98
C GLU A 142 6.70 7.48 -9.42
N ALA A 143 5.86 6.55 -8.96
CA ALA A 143 5.87 5.16 -9.39
C ALA A 143 5.33 4.94 -10.81
N GLY A 144 4.65 5.93 -11.40
CA GLY A 144 4.13 5.91 -12.76
C GLY A 144 2.63 5.64 -12.87
N PHE A 145 1.87 5.76 -11.78
CA PHE A 145 0.41 5.82 -11.85
C PHE A 145 -0.04 7.22 -12.27
N THR A 146 -1.14 7.31 -13.01
CA THR A 146 -1.69 8.59 -13.49
C THR A 146 -3.00 8.96 -12.80
N GLU A 147 -3.74 7.98 -12.31
CA GLU A 147 -4.97 8.16 -11.57
C GLU A 147 -4.83 7.44 -10.22
N VAL A 148 -4.83 8.20 -9.13
CA VAL A 148 -4.57 7.71 -7.77
C VAL A 148 -5.72 8.11 -6.85
N GLU A 149 -6.31 7.12 -6.21
CA GLU A 149 -7.28 7.32 -5.13
C GLU A 149 -6.73 6.71 -3.83
N LEU A 150 -7.08 7.31 -2.70
CA LEU A 150 -6.76 6.78 -1.38
C LEU A 150 -8.03 6.28 -0.71
N LEU A 151 -7.89 5.15 -0.02
CA LEU A 151 -8.95 4.54 0.76
C LEU A 151 -8.42 4.24 2.17
N ASP A 152 -9.21 4.48 3.20
CA ASP A 152 -8.80 4.17 4.56
C ASP A 152 -8.78 2.65 4.80
N GLU A 153 -7.69 2.15 5.41
CA GLU A 153 -7.46 0.72 5.65
C GLU A 153 -8.66 0.02 6.30
N PRO A 154 -9.27 0.57 7.37
CA PRO A 154 -10.44 -0.06 7.99
C PRO A 154 -11.68 -0.04 7.09
N VAL A 155 -11.83 0.95 6.22
CA VAL A 155 -12.92 0.99 5.23
C VAL A 155 -12.71 -0.07 4.16
N ALA A 156 -11.47 -0.25 3.69
CA ALA A 156 -11.13 -1.32 2.75
C ALA A 156 -11.43 -2.71 3.34
N ALA A 157 -11.10 -2.91 4.62
CA ALA A 157 -11.42 -4.16 5.33
C ALA A 157 -12.93 -4.41 5.43
N LEU A 158 -13.74 -3.37 5.65
CA LEU A 158 -15.20 -3.48 5.65
C LEU A 158 -15.75 -3.85 4.28
N TYR A 159 -15.24 -3.26 3.19
CA TYR A 159 -15.65 -3.63 1.83
C TYR A 159 -15.27 -5.07 1.47
N ALA A 160 -14.18 -5.59 2.03
CA ALA A 160 -13.74 -6.96 1.81
C ALA A 160 -14.54 -8.01 2.61
N ALA A 161 -15.31 -7.59 3.61
CA ALA A 161 -16.13 -8.51 4.42
C ALA A 161 -17.31 -9.04 3.58
N ASP A 162 -17.38 -10.36 3.41
CA ASP A 162 -18.41 -11.05 2.59
C ASP A 162 -19.84 -10.74 3.02
N SER A 163 -20.04 -10.33 4.27
CA SER A 163 -21.33 -10.10 4.91
C SER A 163 -21.58 -8.62 5.23
N ILE A 164 -20.91 -7.68 4.56
CA ILE A 164 -21.06 -6.23 4.87
C ILE A 164 -22.52 -5.79 4.85
N ASN A 165 -23.34 -6.33 3.94
CA ASN A 165 -24.76 -5.99 3.82
C ASN A 165 -25.58 -6.44 5.04
N ASP A 166 -25.15 -7.45 5.79
CA ASP A 166 -25.80 -7.91 7.02
C ASP A 166 -25.65 -6.91 8.18
N TYR A 167 -24.77 -5.92 8.00
CA TYR A 167 -24.52 -4.85 8.96
C TYR A 167 -25.19 -3.53 8.59
N ALA A 168 -25.98 -3.47 7.52
CA ALA A 168 -26.73 -2.27 7.15
C ALA A 168 -27.60 -1.78 8.33
N GLY A 169 -27.52 -0.48 8.63
CA GLY A 169 -28.17 0.14 9.78
C GLY A 169 -27.47 -0.10 11.13
N LYS A 170 -26.31 -0.74 11.14
CA LYS A 170 -25.52 -1.01 12.37
C LYS A 170 -24.28 -0.17 12.42
N ARG A 171 -23.78 -0.01 13.66
CA ARG A 171 -22.43 0.50 13.92
C ARG A 171 -21.50 -0.68 14.14
N VAL A 172 -20.36 -0.64 13.46
CA VAL A 172 -19.30 -1.66 13.56
C VAL A 172 -18.01 -1.00 14.02
N MET A 173 -17.21 -1.76 14.74
CA MET A 173 -15.86 -1.36 15.10
C MET A 173 -14.89 -2.22 14.30
N VAL A 174 -13.95 -1.58 13.63
CA VAL A 174 -12.80 -2.22 13.01
C VAL A 174 -11.59 -1.98 13.89
N PHE A 175 -10.86 -3.05 14.17
CA PHE A 175 -9.63 -3.01 14.92
C PHE A 175 -8.54 -3.63 14.04
N ASP A 176 -7.67 -2.79 13.47
CA ASP A 176 -6.58 -3.19 12.60
C ASP A 176 -5.25 -3.05 13.31
N LEU A 177 -4.61 -4.18 13.61
CA LEU A 177 -3.29 -4.25 14.22
C LEU A 177 -2.27 -4.70 13.18
N GLY A 178 -1.62 -3.73 12.55
CA GLY A 178 -0.57 -3.95 11.55
C GLY A 178 0.83 -4.15 12.15
N GLY A 179 1.83 -4.25 11.27
CA GLY A 179 3.25 -4.42 11.66
C GLY A 179 3.90 -3.15 12.23
N GLY A 180 3.22 -2.02 12.24
CA GLY A 180 3.77 -0.74 12.73
C GLY A 180 2.71 0.31 13.05
N THR A 181 1.44 -0.03 12.91
CA THR A 181 0.31 0.86 13.16
C THR A 181 -0.80 0.09 13.86
N LEU A 182 -1.58 0.81 14.62
CA LEU A 182 -2.86 0.38 15.15
C LEU A 182 -3.92 1.38 14.66
N ASP A 183 -4.95 0.90 14.01
CA ASP A 183 -6.12 1.67 13.61
C ASP A 183 -7.38 1.13 14.26
N GLU A 184 -8.12 2.02 14.90
CA GLU A 184 -9.43 1.74 15.49
C GLU A 184 -10.44 2.68 14.84
N VAL A 185 -11.43 2.13 14.16
CA VAL A 185 -12.47 2.91 13.51
C VAL A 185 -13.84 2.39 13.93
N VAL A 186 -14.72 3.29 14.33
CA VAL A 186 -16.15 3.03 14.46
C VAL A 186 -16.84 3.60 13.24
N ALA A 187 -17.50 2.76 12.48
CA ALA A 187 -18.24 3.15 11.28
C ALA A 187 -19.72 2.78 11.40
N GLU A 188 -20.58 3.59 10.79
CA GLU A 188 -22.00 3.29 10.56
C GLU A 188 -22.16 2.83 9.13
N ILE A 189 -22.72 1.64 8.96
CA ILE A 189 -22.97 1.05 7.67
C ILE A 189 -24.41 1.36 7.27
N THR A 190 -24.58 2.02 6.13
CA THR A 190 -25.90 2.24 5.52
C THR A 190 -26.06 1.30 4.33
N GLU A 191 -27.20 1.34 3.65
CA GLU A 191 -27.43 0.54 2.44
C GLU A 191 -26.45 0.93 1.30
N ASP A 192 -26.03 2.20 1.26
CA ASP A 192 -25.26 2.76 0.15
C ASP A 192 -23.85 3.24 0.52
N SER A 193 -23.50 3.30 1.82
CA SER A 193 -22.25 3.91 2.26
C SER A 193 -21.74 3.37 3.60
N ILE A 194 -20.43 3.56 3.80
CA ILE A 194 -19.73 3.36 5.07
C ILE A 194 -19.33 4.75 5.57
N ASN A 195 -19.84 5.15 6.73
CA ASN A 195 -19.57 6.45 7.33
C ASN A 195 -18.72 6.29 8.57
N GLU A 196 -17.50 6.77 8.54
CA GLU A 196 -16.62 6.76 9.70
C GLU A 196 -17.11 7.79 10.74
N LEU A 197 -17.38 7.31 11.95
CA LEU A 197 -17.87 8.14 13.07
C LEU A 197 -16.74 8.56 14.01
N VAL A 198 -15.82 7.65 14.29
CA VAL A 198 -14.69 7.85 15.20
C VAL A 198 -13.48 7.16 14.60
N ILE A 199 -12.37 7.88 14.57
CA ILE A 199 -11.06 7.37 14.15
C ILE A 199 -10.10 7.55 15.33
N ASN A 200 -9.39 6.49 15.68
CA ASN A 200 -8.28 6.51 16.61
C ASN A 200 -7.15 5.65 16.00
N GLY A 201 -5.92 6.02 16.25
CA GLY A 201 -4.79 5.26 15.72
C GLY A 201 -3.46 5.75 16.25
N ASP A 202 -2.47 4.87 16.26
CA ASP A 202 -1.12 5.15 16.72
C ASP A 202 -0.10 4.47 15.80
N ALA A 203 1.01 5.18 15.58
CA ALA A 203 2.16 4.74 14.76
C ALA A 203 3.39 4.38 15.62
N ASN A 204 3.22 4.05 16.92
CA ASN A 204 4.32 3.75 17.84
C ASN A 204 4.88 2.33 17.71
#